data_179e31d1626f9f63f0d7f57fd7304004
#
_entry.id   179e31d1626f9f63f0d7f57fd7304004
#
_cell.length_a   1.000
_cell.length_b   1.000
_cell.length_c   1.000
_cell.angle_alpha   90.00
_cell.angle_beta   90.00
_cell.angle_gamma   90.00
#
_symmetry.space_group_name_H-M   'P 1'
#
loop_
_entity.id
_entity.type
_entity.pdbx_description
1 polymer ?
#
loop_
_entity_poly.entity_id
_entity_poly.type
_entity_poly.pdbx_seq_one_letter_code
_entity_poly.pdbx_strand_id
1 'polypeptide(L)'
;MRQFIISENTMQKTSFRNHQVKRFSSQRSTRRKPENQPTRVILFNKPYDVLPQFTDEAGRKTLKEFIPVQGVYAAGRLDRDSEGLLVLTNNGALQARLTQPGKRTGKIYYVQVEGIPTQDALEALRNGVTLNDGPTLPAGAELVEEPAWLWPRNPPIRERKSIPTSWLKITLYEGRNRQVRRMTAHVGFPTLRLIRYAMGDYSLDNIANGEWRDATD
;
A
#
# COMPACT_ATOMS: atom_id res chain seq x y z
N MET A 1 -59.75 39.31 40.11
CA MET A 1 -59.95 40.79 39.98
C MET A 1 -58.98 41.31 38.95
N ARG A 2 -59.61 41.95 37.95
CA ARG A 2 -59.11 43.05 37.09
C ARG A 2 -57.77 42.79 36.36
N GLN A 3 -57.62 43.04 35.14
CA GLN A 3 -58.34 43.62 33.95
C GLN A 3 -57.29 43.93 32.93
N PHE A 4 -57.53 43.49 31.72
CA PHE A 4 -57.19 44.04 30.39
C PHE A 4 -56.50 45.40 30.34
N ILE A 5 -55.52 45.56 29.45
CA ILE A 5 -55.58 46.62 28.43
C ILE A 5 -54.76 46.17 27.22
N ILE A 6 -55.36 46.21 26.06
CA ILE A 6 -54.96 46.12 24.70
C ILE A 6 -54.35 47.48 24.30
N SER A 7 -53.24 47.42 23.52
CA SER A 7 -52.95 48.55 22.64
C SER A 7 -52.30 48.09 21.33
N GLU A 8 -52.86 48.51 20.29
CA GLU A 8 -52.61 48.21 18.86
C GLU A 8 -51.41 48.94 18.28
N ASN A 9 -50.92 48.32 17.19
CA ASN A 9 -50.41 48.92 15.96
C ASN A 9 -49.11 49.72 15.94
N THR A 10 -48.15 49.19 15.19
CA THR A 10 -47.70 49.90 13.97
C THR A 10 -46.94 48.96 13.04
N MET A 11 -47.44 48.81 11.82
CA MET A 11 -46.73 48.16 10.69
C MET A 11 -45.50 48.96 10.30
N GLN A 12 -44.37 48.33 10.21
CA GLN A 12 -43.29 48.81 9.36
C GLN A 12 -42.83 47.69 8.42
N LYS A 13 -43.10 47.92 7.13
CA LYS A 13 -42.60 47.17 6.01
C LYS A 13 -41.08 47.35 5.92
N THR A 14 -40.32 46.33 6.10
CA THR A 14 -38.90 46.31 5.71
C THR A 14 -38.69 45.25 4.63
N SER A 15 -38.19 45.77 3.53
CA SER A 15 -37.85 45.18 2.26
C SER A 15 -36.90 43.97 2.44
N PHE A 16 -37.35 42.79 1.99
CA PHE A 16 -36.48 41.65 1.84
C PHE A 16 -35.56 41.84 0.63
N ARG A 17 -34.30 42.17 0.87
CA ARG A 17 -33.25 42.07 -0.14
C ARG A 17 -32.93 40.59 -0.35
N ASN A 18 -33.30 40.09 -1.53
CA ASN A 18 -32.87 38.81 -2.05
C ASN A 18 -31.32 38.77 -2.18
N HIS A 19 -30.65 38.10 -1.26
CA HIS A 19 -29.26 37.70 -1.45
C HIS A 19 -29.25 36.41 -2.28
N GLN A 20 -29.01 36.56 -3.57
CA GLN A 20 -28.66 35.43 -4.43
C GLN A 20 -27.33 34.85 -3.94
N VAL A 21 -27.40 33.73 -3.27
CA VAL A 21 -26.23 32.89 -2.98
C VAL A 21 -25.79 32.25 -4.30
N LYS A 22 -24.76 32.81 -4.91
CA LYS A 22 -24.08 32.17 -6.04
C LYS A 22 -23.49 30.85 -5.55
N ARG A 23 -24.16 29.74 -5.88
CA ARG A 23 -23.58 28.41 -5.77
C ARG A 23 -22.40 28.32 -6.73
N PHE A 24 -21.20 28.41 -6.21
CA PHE A 24 -20.00 27.97 -6.93
C PHE A 24 -20.09 26.46 -7.07
N SER A 25 -20.57 25.99 -8.21
CA SER A 25 -20.37 24.61 -8.62
C SER A 25 -18.89 24.44 -8.93
N SER A 26 -18.14 23.83 -8.02
CA SER A 26 -16.81 23.33 -8.33
C SER A 26 -16.96 22.23 -9.37
N GLN A 27 -16.83 22.59 -10.63
CA GLN A 27 -16.63 21.62 -11.69
C GLN A 27 -15.28 20.91 -11.39
N ARG A 28 -15.33 19.77 -10.73
CA ARG A 28 -14.25 18.80 -10.79
C ARG A 28 -14.07 18.43 -12.26
N SER A 29 -13.11 19.05 -12.89
CA SER A 29 -12.64 18.63 -14.19
C SER A 29 -12.10 17.20 -14.05
N THR A 30 -12.95 16.23 -14.35
CA THR A 30 -12.52 14.88 -14.63
C THR A 30 -11.74 14.98 -15.92
N ARG A 31 -10.43 15.17 -15.82
CA ARG A 31 -9.53 14.96 -16.95
C ARG A 31 -9.74 13.51 -17.39
N ARG A 32 -10.59 13.30 -18.39
CA ARG A 32 -10.66 12.03 -19.11
C ARG A 32 -9.26 11.81 -19.68
N LYS A 33 -8.58 10.73 -19.23
CA LYS A 33 -7.37 10.26 -19.88
C LYS A 33 -7.69 10.08 -21.36
N PRO A 34 -6.82 10.50 -22.25
CA PRO A 34 -6.98 10.18 -23.67
C PRO A 34 -7.07 8.65 -23.79
N GLU A 35 -8.13 8.19 -24.39
CA GLU A 35 -8.58 6.79 -24.47
C GLU A 35 -7.65 5.88 -25.28
N ASN A 36 -6.45 6.36 -25.69
CA ASN A 36 -5.61 5.72 -26.70
C ASN A 36 -4.10 5.74 -26.39
N GLN A 37 -3.71 5.81 -25.10
CA GLN A 37 -2.30 5.60 -24.77
C GLN A 37 -2.02 4.11 -24.60
N PRO A 38 -0.97 3.57 -25.26
CA PRO A 38 -0.59 2.18 -25.07
C PRO A 38 -0.32 1.89 -23.60
N THR A 39 -0.71 0.69 -23.15
CA THR A 39 -0.44 0.25 -21.78
C THR A 39 1.06 0.18 -21.56
N ARG A 40 1.52 0.76 -20.47
CA ARG A 40 2.89 0.62 -19.99
C ARG A 40 2.91 -0.10 -18.65
N VAL A 41 3.88 -0.97 -18.48
CA VAL A 41 4.15 -1.69 -17.25
C VAL A 41 5.62 -1.54 -16.88
N ILE A 42 5.89 -1.00 -15.72
CA ILE A 42 7.25 -0.83 -15.18
C ILE A 42 7.36 -1.70 -13.93
N LEU A 43 8.41 -2.49 -13.87
CA LEU A 43 8.78 -3.26 -12.69
C LEU A 43 9.98 -2.58 -12.01
N PHE A 44 9.82 -2.22 -10.76
CA PHE A 44 10.84 -1.53 -9.99
C PHE A 44 11.21 -2.34 -8.74
N ASN A 45 12.50 -2.52 -8.51
CA ASN A 45 12.99 -3.06 -7.26
C ASN A 45 13.25 -1.91 -6.28
N LYS A 46 12.22 -1.59 -5.51
CA LYS A 46 12.23 -0.44 -4.59
C LYS A 46 13.18 -0.68 -3.43
N PRO A 47 14.15 0.21 -3.21
CA PRO A 47 15.00 0.18 -2.03
C PRO A 47 14.24 0.45 -0.73
N TYR A 48 14.85 0.08 0.38
CA TYR A 48 14.45 0.52 1.71
C TYR A 48 14.45 2.04 1.81
N ASP A 49 13.52 2.60 2.57
CA ASP A 49 13.39 4.05 2.86
C ASP A 49 13.06 4.92 1.65
N VAL A 50 12.43 4.34 0.63
CA VAL A 50 11.90 5.05 -0.54
C VAL A 50 10.38 5.00 -0.53
N LEU A 51 9.73 6.16 -0.70
CA LEU A 51 8.28 6.25 -0.79
C LEU A 51 7.74 5.67 -2.12
N PRO A 52 6.64 4.91 -2.10
CA PRO A 52 6.05 4.31 -3.32
C PRO A 52 5.21 5.33 -4.12
N GLN A 53 5.71 6.54 -4.28
CA GLN A 53 5.05 7.65 -4.96
C GLN A 53 6.09 8.62 -5.53
N PHE A 54 5.67 9.52 -6.45
CA PHE A 54 6.57 10.44 -7.14
C PHE A 54 6.73 11.80 -6.47
N THR A 55 5.91 12.12 -5.48
CA THR A 55 5.93 13.42 -4.80
C THR A 55 5.99 13.25 -3.29
N ASP A 56 6.68 14.17 -2.63
CA ASP A 56 6.72 14.28 -1.18
C ASP A 56 7.05 15.71 -0.76
N GLU A 57 6.26 16.27 0.14
CA GLU A 57 6.46 17.63 0.65
C GLU A 57 7.55 17.72 1.74
N ALA A 58 7.85 16.58 2.38
CA ALA A 58 8.85 16.51 3.46
C ALA A 58 10.27 16.21 2.95
N GLY A 59 10.49 16.15 1.65
CA GLY A 59 11.81 15.95 1.05
C GLY A 59 12.39 14.53 1.21
N ARG A 60 11.56 13.53 1.52
CA ARG A 60 11.98 12.12 1.58
C ARG A 60 12.20 11.57 0.17
N LYS A 61 13.03 10.53 0.06
CA LYS A 61 13.25 9.86 -1.23
C LYS A 61 11.96 9.30 -1.81
N THR A 62 11.73 9.55 -3.08
CA THR A 62 10.56 9.10 -3.82
C THR A 62 10.95 8.33 -5.07
N LEU A 63 9.96 7.79 -5.79
CA LEU A 63 10.17 7.12 -7.07
C LEU A 63 10.77 8.03 -8.14
N LYS A 64 10.62 9.35 -8.00
CA LYS A 64 11.16 10.35 -8.95
C LYS A 64 12.67 10.26 -9.11
N GLU A 65 13.39 9.86 -8.06
CA GLU A 65 14.85 9.73 -8.10
C GLU A 65 15.32 8.51 -8.90
N PHE A 66 14.44 7.56 -9.15
CA PHE A 66 14.79 6.27 -9.77
C PHE A 66 14.13 6.06 -11.13
N ILE A 67 12.90 6.55 -11.31
CA ILE A 67 12.07 6.23 -12.48
C ILE A 67 11.76 7.48 -13.27
N PRO A 68 12.36 7.65 -14.46
CA PRO A 68 12.13 8.82 -15.32
C PRO A 68 10.83 8.73 -16.13
N VAL A 69 10.11 7.62 -16.05
CA VAL A 69 8.89 7.37 -16.82
C VAL A 69 7.70 8.11 -16.21
N GLN A 70 7.06 8.94 -17.01
CA GLN A 70 5.88 9.69 -16.58
C GLN A 70 4.57 8.95 -16.87
N GLY A 71 3.53 9.32 -16.13
CA GLY A 71 2.17 8.83 -16.38
C GLY A 71 1.88 7.41 -15.89
N VAL A 72 2.80 6.79 -15.16
CA VAL A 72 2.62 5.49 -14.51
C VAL A 72 2.40 5.67 -13.00
N TYR A 73 1.62 4.77 -12.41
CA TYR A 73 1.26 4.79 -10.99
C TYR A 73 1.41 3.42 -10.39
N ALA A 74 1.71 3.36 -9.09
CA ALA A 74 1.86 2.11 -8.37
C ALA A 74 0.55 1.29 -8.38
N ALA A 75 0.67 0.03 -8.79
CA ALA A 75 -0.36 -0.99 -8.64
C ALA A 75 -0.17 -1.69 -7.29
N GLY A 76 -0.87 -1.20 -6.29
CA GLY A 76 -0.65 -1.61 -4.90
C GLY A 76 0.54 -0.92 -4.26
N ARG A 77 0.35 -0.54 -3.01
CA ARG A 77 1.40 0.13 -2.23
C ARG A 77 2.45 -0.86 -1.76
N LEU A 78 3.65 -0.38 -1.63
CA LEU A 78 4.73 -1.03 -0.92
C LEU A 78 5.29 -0.01 0.06
N ASP A 79 5.20 -0.28 1.35
CA ASP A 79 5.55 0.70 2.38
C ASP A 79 6.99 1.21 2.24
N ARG A 80 7.25 2.39 2.80
CA ARG A 80 8.58 3.01 2.78
C ARG A 80 9.66 2.09 3.37
N ASP A 81 9.34 1.41 4.46
CA ASP A 81 10.24 0.46 5.16
C ASP A 81 10.21 -0.97 4.59
N SER A 82 9.52 -1.18 3.48
CA SER A 82 9.53 -2.43 2.72
C SER A 82 10.32 -2.28 1.43
N GLU A 83 10.85 -3.39 0.94
CA GLU A 83 11.71 -3.44 -0.25
C GLU A 83 11.09 -4.31 -1.33
N GLY A 84 11.61 -4.22 -2.53
CA GLY A 84 11.36 -5.16 -3.61
C GLY A 84 10.36 -4.68 -4.65
N LEU A 85 9.60 -5.62 -5.19
CA LEU A 85 8.80 -5.40 -6.38
C LEU A 85 7.69 -4.37 -6.17
N LEU A 86 7.75 -3.30 -6.95
CA LEU A 86 6.67 -2.35 -7.15
C LEU A 86 6.31 -2.35 -8.64
N VAL A 87 5.07 -2.67 -8.95
CA VAL A 87 4.54 -2.62 -10.31
C VAL A 87 3.90 -1.25 -10.54
N LEU A 88 4.30 -0.56 -11.59
CA LEU A 88 3.73 0.71 -12.00
C LEU A 88 3.12 0.58 -13.39
N THR A 89 1.96 1.18 -13.58
CA THR A 89 1.26 1.14 -14.87
C THR A 89 0.39 2.37 -15.07
N ASN A 90 0.14 2.71 -16.32
CA ASN A 90 -0.87 3.71 -16.71
C ASN A 90 -2.26 3.09 -16.94
N ASN A 91 -2.38 1.76 -16.82
CA ASN A 91 -3.63 1.03 -17.06
C ASN A 91 -4.36 0.75 -15.73
N GLY A 92 -5.48 1.46 -15.53
CA GLY A 92 -6.29 1.32 -14.31
C GLY A 92 -6.94 -0.06 -14.15
N ALA A 93 -7.26 -0.76 -15.26
CA ALA A 93 -7.82 -2.11 -15.21
C ALA A 93 -6.77 -3.13 -14.73
N LEU A 94 -5.53 -3.01 -15.21
CA LEU A 94 -4.41 -3.82 -14.72
C LEU A 94 -4.13 -3.54 -13.26
N GLN A 95 -4.10 -2.27 -12.86
CA GLN A 95 -3.92 -1.87 -11.46
C GLN A 95 -4.99 -2.50 -10.56
N ALA A 96 -6.26 -2.42 -10.95
CA ALA A 96 -7.37 -3.02 -10.21
C ALA A 96 -7.24 -4.54 -10.11
N ARG A 97 -6.89 -5.21 -11.21
CA ARG A 97 -6.70 -6.68 -11.24
C ARG A 97 -5.59 -7.15 -10.30
N LEU A 98 -4.49 -6.42 -10.24
CA LEU A 98 -3.34 -6.75 -9.38
C LEU A 98 -3.62 -6.51 -7.88
N THR A 99 -4.51 -5.59 -7.56
CA THR A 99 -4.77 -5.18 -6.17
C THR A 99 -6.04 -5.75 -5.57
N GLN A 100 -6.93 -6.32 -6.39
CA GLN A 100 -8.24 -6.80 -5.93
C GLN A 100 -8.12 -7.98 -4.96
N PRO A 101 -8.70 -7.87 -3.74
CA PRO A 101 -8.69 -8.95 -2.76
C PRO A 101 -9.45 -10.19 -3.26
N GLY A 102 -9.03 -11.37 -2.80
CA GLY A 102 -9.74 -12.64 -3.04
C GLY A 102 -9.62 -13.20 -4.46
N LYS A 103 -8.97 -12.50 -5.38
CA LYS A 103 -8.65 -13.04 -6.70
C LYS A 103 -7.23 -13.62 -6.72
N ARG A 104 -6.98 -14.54 -7.64
CA ARG A 104 -5.77 -15.37 -7.75
C ARG A 104 -4.44 -14.61 -7.90
N THR A 105 -4.42 -13.31 -7.67
CA THR A 105 -3.19 -12.51 -7.68
C THR A 105 -2.45 -12.68 -6.37
N GLY A 106 -1.64 -13.71 -6.30
CA GLY A 106 -0.76 -13.96 -5.16
C GLY A 106 0.36 -12.92 -5.10
N LYS A 107 0.71 -12.50 -3.89
CA LYS A 107 1.87 -11.69 -3.60
C LYS A 107 2.84 -12.50 -2.78
N ILE A 108 4.06 -12.67 -3.27
CA ILE A 108 5.09 -13.44 -2.58
C ILE A 108 6.07 -12.50 -1.90
N TYR A 109 6.27 -12.75 -0.61
CA TYR A 109 7.19 -12.00 0.24
C TYR A 109 8.26 -12.91 0.80
N TYR A 110 9.49 -12.40 0.84
CA TYR A 110 10.56 -12.94 1.68
C TYR A 110 10.72 -12.06 2.90
N VAL A 111 10.63 -12.68 4.06
CA VAL A 111 10.47 -11.97 5.34
C VAL A 111 11.52 -12.47 6.30
N GLN A 112 12.42 -11.59 6.72
CA GLN A 112 13.32 -11.88 7.83
C GLN A 112 12.61 -11.53 9.13
N VAL A 113 12.52 -12.51 10.02
CA VAL A 113 11.86 -12.38 11.33
C VAL A 113 12.83 -12.62 12.47
N GLU A 114 12.54 -12.07 13.61
CA GLU A 114 13.23 -12.34 14.87
C GLU A 114 12.78 -13.69 15.42
N GLY A 115 13.73 -14.51 15.83
CA GLY A 115 13.47 -15.86 16.34
C GLY A 115 13.40 -16.93 15.24
N ILE A 116 13.05 -18.14 15.65
CA ILE A 116 12.86 -19.31 14.78
C ILE A 116 11.39 -19.72 14.87
N PRO A 117 10.55 -19.42 13.85
CA PRO A 117 9.15 -19.76 13.87
C PRO A 117 8.90 -21.25 14.08
N THR A 118 7.96 -21.56 14.97
CA THR A 118 7.51 -22.94 15.24
C THR A 118 6.56 -23.41 14.14
N GLN A 119 6.35 -24.74 14.04
CA GLN A 119 5.34 -25.30 13.14
C GLN A 119 3.94 -24.77 13.44
N ASP A 120 3.59 -24.58 14.71
CA ASP A 120 2.32 -24.00 15.13
C ASP A 120 2.15 -22.55 14.63
N ALA A 121 3.21 -21.75 14.67
CA ALA A 121 3.20 -20.39 14.14
C ALA A 121 3.01 -20.38 12.61
N LEU A 122 3.71 -21.26 11.89
CA LEU A 122 3.54 -21.40 10.43
C LEU A 122 2.12 -21.84 10.07
N GLU A 123 1.56 -22.81 10.80
CA GLU A 123 0.21 -23.29 10.60
C GLU A 123 -0.83 -22.20 10.87
N ALA A 124 -0.64 -21.40 11.93
CA ALA A 124 -1.51 -20.26 12.21
C ALA A 124 -1.49 -19.24 11.07
N LEU A 125 -0.35 -18.93 10.49
CA LEU A 125 -0.25 -18.05 9.32
C LEU A 125 -0.99 -18.63 8.11
N ARG A 126 -0.86 -19.93 7.87
CA ARG A 126 -1.52 -20.63 6.75
C ARG A 126 -3.03 -20.64 6.88
N ASN A 127 -3.55 -20.86 8.07
CA ASN A 127 -4.98 -20.89 8.34
C ASN A 127 -5.62 -19.49 8.41
N GLY A 128 -4.78 -18.46 8.55
CA GLY A 128 -5.22 -17.11 8.83
C GLY A 128 -5.28 -16.81 10.33
N VAL A 129 -5.01 -15.58 10.69
CA VAL A 129 -5.03 -15.07 12.07
C VAL A 129 -6.04 -13.94 12.19
N THR A 130 -6.57 -13.72 13.38
CA THR A 130 -7.48 -12.61 13.64
C THR A 130 -6.67 -11.40 14.13
N LEU A 131 -6.60 -10.38 13.29
CA LEU A 131 -6.01 -9.08 13.61
C LEU A 131 -7.09 -8.12 14.13
N ASN A 132 -6.69 -6.93 14.57
CA ASN A 132 -7.64 -5.93 15.09
C ASN A 132 -8.72 -5.52 14.09
N ASP A 133 -8.43 -5.58 12.79
CA ASP A 133 -9.34 -5.26 11.70
C ASP A 133 -9.98 -6.50 11.04
N GLY A 134 -9.95 -7.63 11.72
CA GLY A 134 -10.63 -8.86 11.33
C GLY A 134 -9.70 -10.00 10.93
N PRO A 135 -10.27 -11.18 10.61
CA PRO A 135 -9.52 -12.36 10.23
C PRO A 135 -8.82 -12.14 8.88
N THR A 136 -7.61 -12.70 8.75
CA THR A 136 -6.89 -12.75 7.48
C THR A 136 -7.31 -13.95 6.67
N LEU A 137 -7.20 -13.86 5.35
CA LEU A 137 -7.39 -15.00 4.47
C LEU A 137 -6.29 -16.06 4.71
N PRO A 138 -6.55 -17.32 4.38
CA PRO A 138 -5.51 -18.34 4.32
C PRO A 138 -4.33 -17.87 3.46
N ALA A 139 -3.12 -18.16 3.90
CA ALA A 139 -1.88 -17.72 3.29
C ALA A 139 -0.92 -18.90 3.07
N GLY A 140 0.07 -18.72 2.20
CA GLY A 140 1.24 -19.58 2.20
C GLY A 140 2.24 -19.09 3.24
N ALA A 141 2.86 -20.02 3.96
CA ALA A 141 3.95 -19.70 4.87
C ALA A 141 4.89 -20.89 4.99
N GLU A 142 6.15 -20.66 4.74
CA GLU A 142 7.19 -21.69 4.85
C GLU A 142 8.51 -21.08 5.35
N LEU A 143 9.25 -21.85 6.14
CA LEU A 143 10.60 -21.51 6.56
C LEU A 143 11.54 -21.79 5.38
N VAL A 144 12.36 -20.82 5.04
CA VAL A 144 13.31 -20.91 3.93
C VAL A 144 14.70 -20.45 4.36
N GLU A 145 15.72 -20.81 3.56
CA GLU A 145 17.04 -20.26 3.71
C GLU A 145 17.08 -18.79 3.27
N GLU A 146 18.11 -18.07 3.68
CA GLU A 146 18.35 -16.71 3.17
C GLU A 146 18.43 -16.73 1.65
N PRO A 147 17.66 -15.86 0.95
CA PRO A 147 17.67 -15.88 -0.50
C PRO A 147 19.05 -15.60 -1.09
N ALA A 148 19.48 -16.41 -2.05
CA ALA A 148 20.78 -16.26 -2.72
C ALA A 148 20.90 -14.95 -3.50
N TRP A 149 19.77 -14.37 -3.93
CA TRP A 149 19.68 -13.08 -4.66
C TRP A 149 19.66 -11.86 -3.75
N LEU A 150 19.74 -12.03 -2.41
CA LEU A 150 19.58 -10.95 -1.45
C LEU A 150 20.67 -9.89 -1.59
N TRP A 151 20.26 -8.63 -1.63
CA TRP A 151 21.14 -7.45 -1.58
C TRP A 151 21.32 -6.94 -0.14
N PRO A 152 22.45 -6.26 0.16
CA PRO A 152 22.62 -5.58 1.44
C PRO A 152 21.60 -4.46 1.61
N ARG A 153 20.99 -4.38 2.79
CA ARG A 153 20.12 -3.23 3.14
C ARG A 153 20.96 -2.12 3.78
N ASN A 154 20.68 -0.88 3.40
CA ASN A 154 21.27 0.30 4.02
C ASN A 154 20.17 1.24 4.57
N PRO A 155 20.12 1.49 5.91
CA PRO A 155 20.94 0.89 6.96
C PRO A 155 20.63 -0.60 7.14
N PRO A 156 21.54 -1.39 7.71
CA PRO A 156 21.28 -2.79 8.01
C PRO A 156 20.17 -2.94 9.05
N ILE A 157 19.58 -4.12 9.13
CA ILE A 157 18.57 -4.42 10.16
C ILE A 157 19.19 -4.30 11.55
N ARG A 158 18.34 -4.01 12.54
CA ARG A 158 18.74 -4.06 13.94
C ARG A 158 18.65 -5.50 14.43
N GLU A 159 19.78 -6.15 14.57
CA GLU A 159 19.86 -7.49 15.17
C GLU A 159 20.09 -7.41 16.68
N ARG A 160 19.41 -8.29 17.42
CA ARG A 160 19.70 -8.55 18.82
C ARG A 160 20.67 -9.74 18.91
N LYS A 161 21.84 -9.53 19.47
CA LYS A 161 22.92 -10.55 19.52
C LYS A 161 22.50 -11.89 20.14
N SER A 162 21.49 -11.88 21.01
CA SER A 162 21.02 -13.07 21.73
C SER A 162 19.84 -13.79 21.07
N ILE A 163 19.29 -13.24 19.99
CA ILE A 163 18.09 -13.78 19.34
C ILE A 163 18.44 -14.11 17.88
N PRO A 164 18.27 -15.37 17.46
CA PRO A 164 18.48 -15.74 16.05
C PRO A 164 17.45 -15.07 15.15
N THR A 165 17.75 -14.98 13.87
CA THR A 165 16.81 -14.55 12.82
C THR A 165 16.53 -15.71 11.88
N SER A 166 15.38 -15.66 11.22
CA SER A 166 14.95 -16.67 10.26
C SER A 166 14.32 -16.01 9.05
N TRP A 167 14.29 -16.72 7.92
CA TRP A 167 13.62 -16.28 6.71
C TRP A 167 12.35 -17.10 6.47
N LEU A 168 11.27 -16.39 6.14
CA LEU A 168 10.01 -16.97 5.73
C LEU A 168 9.70 -16.56 4.29
N LYS A 169 9.09 -17.46 3.54
CA LYS A 169 8.39 -17.14 2.30
C LYS A 169 6.90 -17.13 2.60
N ILE A 170 6.26 -15.97 2.43
CA ILE A 170 4.83 -15.78 2.69
C ILE A 170 4.12 -15.40 1.40
N THR A 171 3.01 -16.10 1.11
CA THR A 171 2.15 -15.78 -0.03
C THR A 171 0.81 -15.30 0.46
N LEU A 172 0.45 -14.07 0.09
CA LEU A 172 -0.84 -13.45 0.41
C LEU A 172 -1.72 -13.33 -0.84
N TYR A 173 -3.03 -13.50 -0.64
CA TYR A 173 -4.06 -13.28 -1.67
C TYR A 173 -4.95 -12.07 -1.38
N GLU A 174 -4.47 -11.20 -0.52
CA GLU A 174 -5.06 -9.91 -0.13
C GLU A 174 -3.95 -8.90 0.14
N GLY A 175 -4.31 -7.66 0.46
CA GLY A 175 -3.32 -6.61 0.70
C GLY A 175 -3.83 -5.58 1.70
N ARG A 176 -3.94 -5.97 2.98
CA ARG A 176 -4.31 -5.06 4.06
C ARG A 176 -3.10 -4.26 4.54
N ASN A 177 -3.36 -3.11 5.13
CA ASN A 177 -2.29 -2.24 5.63
C ASN A 177 -1.33 -3.01 6.55
N ARG A 178 -0.05 -3.01 6.22
CA ARG A 178 1.04 -3.63 6.98
C ARG A 178 0.76 -5.09 7.39
N GLN A 179 0.07 -5.82 6.54
CA GLN A 179 -0.50 -7.13 6.89
C GLN A 179 0.56 -8.15 7.27
N VAL A 180 1.61 -8.33 6.47
CA VAL A 180 2.66 -9.31 6.78
C VAL A 180 3.29 -9.01 8.14
N ARG A 181 3.64 -7.76 8.42
CA ARG A 181 4.26 -7.33 9.68
C ARG A 181 3.35 -7.60 10.87
N ARG A 182 2.05 -7.35 10.73
CA ARG A 182 1.07 -7.62 11.79
C ARG A 182 0.83 -9.11 12.01
N MET A 183 0.81 -9.91 10.94
CA MET A 183 0.65 -11.37 11.03
C MET A 183 1.84 -12.01 11.73
N THR A 184 3.06 -11.69 11.34
CA THR A 184 4.26 -12.26 11.94
C THR A 184 4.42 -11.86 13.41
N ALA A 185 4.13 -10.60 13.75
CA ALA A 185 4.10 -10.14 15.14
C ALA A 185 3.03 -10.85 15.96
N HIS A 186 1.85 -11.09 15.39
CA HIS A 186 0.75 -11.80 16.06
C HIS A 186 1.12 -13.22 16.49
N VAL A 187 1.90 -13.93 15.68
CA VAL A 187 2.38 -15.28 16.03
C VAL A 187 3.70 -15.28 16.83
N GLY A 188 4.21 -14.11 17.20
CA GLY A 188 5.36 -13.96 18.09
C GLY A 188 6.73 -13.82 17.41
N PHE A 189 6.77 -13.61 16.09
CA PHE A 189 8.02 -13.50 15.32
C PHE A 189 8.04 -12.19 14.52
N PRO A 190 8.39 -11.04 15.13
CA PRO A 190 8.34 -9.74 14.47
C PRO A 190 9.21 -9.66 13.22
N THR A 191 8.72 -8.98 12.20
CA THR A 191 9.45 -8.73 10.96
C THR A 191 10.57 -7.72 11.18
N LEU A 192 11.77 -8.10 10.75
CA LEU A 192 12.97 -7.24 10.71
C LEU A 192 13.20 -6.68 9.31
N ARG A 193 12.92 -7.46 8.26
CA ARG A 193 13.09 -7.09 6.86
C ARG A 193 11.98 -7.71 6.01
N LEU A 194 11.42 -6.93 5.10
CA LEU A 194 10.29 -7.36 4.27
C LEU A 194 10.57 -7.01 2.81
N ILE A 195 10.60 -8.03 1.96
CA ILE A 195 10.85 -7.90 0.53
C ILE A 195 9.69 -8.52 -0.24
N ARG A 196 8.99 -7.74 -1.05
CA ARG A 196 8.02 -8.31 -2.00
C ARG A 196 8.76 -8.79 -3.24
N TYR A 197 8.72 -10.09 -3.48
CA TYR A 197 9.40 -10.72 -4.59
C TYR A 197 8.56 -10.79 -5.85
N ALA A 198 7.27 -11.08 -5.71
CA ALA A 198 6.36 -11.26 -6.84
C ALA A 198 4.95 -10.73 -6.55
N MET A 199 4.26 -10.35 -7.61
CA MET A 199 2.86 -9.96 -7.62
C MET A 199 2.21 -10.44 -8.92
N GLY A 200 1.31 -11.43 -8.84
CA GLY A 200 0.77 -12.08 -10.03
C GLY A 200 1.87 -12.70 -10.88
N ASP A 201 1.90 -12.37 -12.15
CA ASP A 201 2.88 -12.88 -13.11
C ASP A 201 4.21 -12.09 -13.12
N TYR A 202 4.31 -11.03 -12.33
CA TYR A 202 5.51 -10.18 -12.25
C TYR A 202 6.39 -10.57 -11.07
N SER A 203 7.70 -10.53 -11.30
CA SER A 203 8.70 -10.85 -10.28
C SER A 203 9.91 -9.91 -10.34
N LEU A 204 10.76 -10.02 -9.31
CA LEU A 204 12.06 -9.32 -9.25
C LEU A 204 13.14 -9.93 -10.12
N ASP A 205 12.86 -11.00 -10.86
CA ASP A 205 13.87 -11.70 -11.64
C ASP A 205 14.64 -10.74 -12.56
N ASN A 206 15.97 -10.74 -12.43
CA ASN A 206 16.89 -9.89 -13.18
C ASN A 206 16.73 -8.38 -12.98
N ILE A 207 16.17 -7.95 -11.84
CA ILE A 207 16.07 -6.53 -11.50
C ILE A 207 16.87 -6.28 -10.21
N ALA A 208 18.01 -5.62 -10.32
CA ALA A 208 18.82 -5.27 -9.17
C ALA A 208 18.12 -4.20 -8.29
N ASN A 209 18.49 -4.15 -7.01
CA ASN A 209 17.94 -3.16 -6.08
C ASN A 209 18.17 -1.73 -6.58
N GLY A 210 17.11 -0.92 -6.62
CA GLY A 210 17.14 0.44 -7.15
C GLY A 210 17.01 0.53 -8.67
N GLU A 211 16.94 -0.58 -9.38
CA GLU A 211 16.76 -0.63 -10.82
C GLU A 211 15.31 -0.91 -11.20
N TRP A 212 14.97 -0.57 -12.43
CA TRP A 212 13.67 -0.84 -13.01
C TRP A 212 13.80 -1.40 -14.43
N ARG A 213 12.77 -2.07 -14.89
CA ARG A 213 12.69 -2.51 -16.28
C ARG A 213 11.29 -2.27 -16.83
N ASP A 214 11.22 -2.04 -18.13
CA ASP A 214 9.96 -2.03 -18.87
C ASP A 214 9.50 -3.48 -19.11
N ALA A 215 8.29 -3.79 -18.68
CA ALA A 215 7.64 -5.09 -18.87
C ALA A 215 6.37 -4.94 -19.74
N THR A 216 6.34 -3.92 -20.58
CA THR A 216 5.25 -3.68 -21.52
C THR A 216 5.33 -4.73 -22.62
N ASP A 217 4.21 -5.42 -22.89
CA ASP A 217 4.05 -6.39 -23.98
C ASP A 217 3.87 -5.71 -25.34
#